data_b37e39c3ac6c0a21cdc7316732bd7c04
#
_entry.id   b37e39c3ac6c0a21cdc7316732bd7c04
#
_cell.length_a   1.000
_cell.length_b   1.000
_cell.length_c   1.000
_cell.angle_alpha   90.00
_cell.angle_beta   90.00
_cell.angle_gamma   90.00
#
_symmetry.space_group_name_H-M   'P 1'
#
loop_
_entity.id
_entity.type
_entity.pdbx_description
1 polymer ?
#
loop_
_entity_poly.entity_id
_entity_poly.type
_entity_poly.pdbx_seq_one_letter_code
_entity_poly.pdbx_strand_id
1 'polypeptide(L)'
;MVLPVAYMAPTDWYRAYLACPEKMEIEGWESFEKQTCRNRCTITGANGEEIRLSVPVKKVEHKQFTRDIEISYQTRWQHQHWISLVSAYKCTPFFDYYAEFFKPWYEKETRFLWDLNCGLHETIMQLINNSPKPIEGFAYKGTTDWKNEELNRWFGDGKSILDTLFEFGNETKYRLE
;
A
#
# COMPACT_ATOMS: atom_id res chain seq x y z
N MET A 1 16.39 -1.71 8.59
CA MET A 1 16.04 -2.27 7.27
C MET A 1 15.15 -1.25 6.58
N VAL A 2 15.26 -1.11 5.26
CA VAL A 2 14.49 -0.11 4.50
C VAL A 2 13.53 -0.83 3.57
N LEU A 3 12.28 -0.38 3.52
CA LEU A 3 11.25 -0.88 2.63
C LEU A 3 10.79 0.23 1.68
N PRO A 4 10.45 -0.07 0.44
CA PRO A 4 9.83 0.92 -0.44
C PRO A 4 8.42 1.23 0.04
N VAL A 5 7.95 2.46 -0.19
CA VAL A 5 6.54 2.76 -0.02
C VAL A 5 5.72 1.97 -1.03
N ALA A 6 4.58 1.44 -0.63
CA ALA A 6 3.77 0.60 -1.50
C ALA A 6 2.27 0.91 -1.37
N TYR A 7 1.58 0.89 -2.50
CA TYR A 7 0.12 1.02 -2.56
C TYR A 7 -0.52 -0.30 -2.19
N MET A 8 -1.26 -0.33 -1.06
CA MET A 8 -1.88 -1.56 -0.54
C MET A 8 -0.88 -2.73 -0.54
N ALA A 9 0.23 -2.53 0.16
CA ALA A 9 1.40 -3.41 0.12
C ALA A 9 1.06 -4.90 0.26
N PRO A 10 1.87 -5.78 -0.33
CA PRO A 10 1.70 -7.22 -0.22
C PRO A 10 1.88 -7.74 1.19
N THR A 11 1.35 -8.92 1.45
CA THR A 11 1.47 -9.61 2.74
C THR A 11 2.93 -9.77 3.19
N ASP A 12 3.85 -10.10 2.27
CA ASP A 12 5.28 -10.27 2.60
C ASP A 12 5.96 -8.96 3.00
N TRP A 13 5.52 -7.84 2.45
CA TRP A 13 5.97 -6.51 2.87
C TRP A 13 5.60 -6.26 4.35
N TYR A 14 4.37 -6.61 4.74
CA TYR A 14 3.91 -6.47 6.13
C TYR A 14 4.59 -7.46 7.07
N ARG A 15 4.88 -8.69 6.64
CA ARG A 15 5.72 -9.62 7.42
C ARG A 15 7.08 -9.03 7.73
N ALA A 16 7.75 -8.49 6.71
CA ALA A 16 9.03 -7.83 6.89
C ALA A 16 8.94 -6.63 7.83
N TYR A 17 7.90 -5.78 7.66
CA TYR A 17 7.67 -4.62 8.50
C TYR A 17 7.45 -5.01 9.97
N LEU A 18 6.60 -6.00 10.24
CA LEU A 18 6.24 -6.43 11.60
C LEU A 18 7.33 -7.22 12.31
N ALA A 19 8.25 -7.85 11.57
CA ALA A 19 9.38 -8.57 12.18
C ALA A 19 10.30 -7.67 13.02
N CYS A 20 10.46 -6.38 12.66
CA CYS A 20 11.28 -5.43 13.40
C CYS A 20 10.78 -3.99 13.21
N PRO A 21 9.58 -3.63 13.67
CA PRO A 21 8.94 -2.35 13.32
C PRO A 21 9.74 -1.13 13.79
N GLU A 22 10.49 -1.25 14.90
CA GLU A 22 11.31 -0.16 15.46
C GLU A 22 12.56 0.16 14.63
N LYS A 23 12.96 -0.76 13.74
CA LYS A 23 14.15 -0.65 12.89
C LYS A 23 13.80 -0.49 11.42
N MET A 24 12.51 -0.40 11.09
CA MET A 24 12.06 -0.26 9.71
C MET A 24 11.92 1.19 9.32
N GLU A 25 12.44 1.53 8.18
CA GLU A 25 12.30 2.83 7.53
C GLU A 25 11.60 2.60 6.18
N ILE A 26 10.67 3.47 5.82
CA ILE A 26 10.03 3.44 4.51
C ILE A 26 10.70 4.49 3.64
N GLU A 27 11.20 4.07 2.48
CA GLU A 27 12.00 4.92 1.59
C GLU A 27 11.11 5.75 0.66
N GLY A 28 11.29 7.05 0.69
CA GLY A 28 10.57 7.99 -0.19
C GLY A 28 11.49 8.78 -1.13
N TRP A 29 12.81 8.71 -0.91
CA TRP A 29 13.81 9.46 -1.66
C TRP A 29 14.45 8.66 -2.81
N GLU A 30 13.95 7.46 -3.06
CA GLU A 30 14.30 6.69 -4.24
C GLU A 30 13.70 7.29 -5.51
N SER A 31 14.31 7.02 -6.65
CA SER A 31 13.75 7.39 -7.95
C SER A 31 12.48 6.59 -8.23
N PHE A 32 11.42 7.29 -8.58
CA PHE A 32 10.13 6.65 -8.85
C PHE A 32 10.16 5.81 -10.13
N GLU A 33 9.68 4.58 -10.02
CA GLU A 33 9.41 3.70 -11.16
C GLU A 33 7.91 3.45 -11.30
N LYS A 34 7.40 3.74 -12.50
CA LYS A 34 6.01 3.46 -12.85
C LYS A 34 5.75 1.96 -12.92
N GLN A 35 4.50 1.58 -12.65
CA GLN A 35 4.03 0.20 -12.77
C GLN A 35 4.71 -0.77 -11.80
N THR A 36 5.19 -0.25 -10.69
CA THR A 36 5.71 -1.02 -9.56
C THR A 36 4.72 -0.99 -8.40
N CYS A 37 5.02 -1.70 -7.34
CA CYS A 37 4.23 -1.69 -6.09
C CYS A 37 3.96 -0.30 -5.52
N ARG A 38 4.75 0.72 -5.89
CA ARG A 38 4.56 2.09 -5.40
C ARG A 38 3.23 2.68 -5.79
N ASN A 39 2.76 2.35 -7.00
CA ASN A 39 1.47 2.83 -7.50
C ASN A 39 0.53 1.72 -7.98
N ARG A 40 0.86 0.45 -7.70
CA ARG A 40 0.09 -0.70 -8.16
C ARG A 40 0.01 -1.77 -7.10
N CYS A 41 -1.15 -2.40 -6.98
CA CYS A 41 -1.33 -3.62 -6.20
C CYS A 41 -2.16 -4.64 -6.97
N THR A 42 -2.14 -5.89 -6.51
CA THR A 42 -2.99 -6.97 -7.00
C THR A 42 -3.87 -7.44 -5.85
N ILE A 43 -5.17 -7.52 -6.07
CA ILE A 43 -6.15 -8.07 -5.13
C ILE A 43 -6.78 -9.33 -5.74
N THR A 44 -7.35 -10.18 -4.89
CA THR A 44 -8.08 -11.37 -5.33
C THR A 44 -9.56 -11.05 -5.43
N GLY A 45 -10.13 -11.16 -6.62
CA GLY A 45 -11.57 -10.99 -6.83
C GLY A 45 -12.39 -12.13 -6.26
N ALA A 46 -13.72 -11.93 -6.18
CA ALA A 46 -14.64 -12.91 -5.59
C ALA A 46 -14.62 -14.30 -6.26
N ASN A 47 -14.24 -14.36 -7.53
CA ASN A 47 -14.11 -15.62 -8.29
C ASN A 47 -12.68 -16.18 -8.27
N GLY A 48 -11.78 -15.60 -7.47
CA GLY A 48 -10.38 -15.99 -7.40
C GLY A 48 -9.49 -15.41 -8.51
N GLU A 49 -10.04 -14.53 -9.38
CA GLU A 49 -9.25 -13.83 -10.39
C GLU A 49 -8.36 -12.73 -9.78
N GLU A 50 -7.23 -12.49 -10.42
CA GLU A 50 -6.35 -11.38 -10.05
C GLU A 50 -6.86 -10.06 -10.66
N ILE A 51 -7.10 -9.08 -9.81
CA ILE A 51 -7.48 -7.72 -10.19
C ILE A 51 -6.32 -6.79 -9.89
N ARG A 52 -5.78 -6.13 -10.92
CA ARG A 52 -4.71 -5.15 -10.76
C ARG A 52 -5.28 -3.76 -10.63
N LEU A 53 -4.96 -3.10 -9.52
CA LEU A 53 -5.32 -1.72 -9.24
C LEU A 53 -4.10 -0.83 -9.43
N SER A 54 -4.23 0.24 -10.18
CA SER A 54 -3.12 1.15 -10.50
C SER A 54 -3.54 2.59 -10.24
N VAL A 55 -2.86 3.27 -9.31
CA VAL A 55 -3.03 4.70 -9.08
C VAL A 55 -2.35 5.45 -10.22
N PRO A 56 -3.09 6.25 -11.01
CA PRO A 56 -2.50 7.03 -12.08
C PRO A 56 -1.71 8.20 -11.50
N VAL A 57 -0.56 8.47 -12.08
CA VAL A 57 0.30 9.58 -11.67
C VAL A 57 0.46 10.58 -12.82
N LYS A 58 0.71 11.84 -12.48
CA LYS A 58 1.02 12.87 -13.48
C LYS A 58 2.28 12.51 -14.25
N LYS A 59 2.58 13.26 -15.31
CA LYS A 59 3.81 13.06 -16.09
C LYS A 59 5.02 13.17 -15.16
N VAL A 60 5.76 12.09 -15.05
CA VAL A 60 6.98 12.01 -14.23
C VAL A 60 8.14 12.54 -15.06
N GLU A 61 8.84 13.53 -14.51
CA GLU A 61 10.08 14.04 -15.07
C GLU A 61 11.27 13.12 -14.70
N HIS A 62 12.37 13.29 -15.40
CA HIS A 62 13.54 12.43 -15.19
C HIS A 62 14.06 12.55 -13.74
N LYS A 63 14.20 11.40 -13.05
CA LYS A 63 14.73 11.31 -11.67
C LYS A 63 13.89 12.00 -10.58
N GLN A 64 12.58 12.00 -10.71
CA GLN A 64 11.71 12.47 -9.65
C GLN A 64 11.65 11.45 -8.50
N PHE A 65 11.72 11.94 -7.26
CA PHE A 65 11.60 11.07 -6.08
C PHE A 65 10.18 10.58 -5.86
N THR A 66 10.04 9.38 -5.30
CA THR A 66 8.74 8.75 -5.06
C THR A 66 7.84 9.64 -4.19
N ARG A 67 8.39 10.33 -3.20
CA ARG A 67 7.64 11.25 -2.34
C ARG A 67 7.06 12.47 -3.06
N ASP A 68 7.63 12.86 -4.18
CA ASP A 68 7.23 14.08 -4.93
C ASP A 68 6.29 13.75 -6.11
N ILE A 69 5.89 12.49 -6.24
CA ILE A 69 5.00 12.03 -7.31
C ILE A 69 3.58 12.48 -7.04
N GLU A 70 3.03 13.28 -7.95
CA GLU A 70 1.64 13.73 -7.88
C GLU A 70 0.68 12.73 -8.53
N ILE A 71 -0.45 12.49 -7.86
CA ILE A 71 -1.54 11.67 -8.38
C ILE A 71 -2.28 12.42 -9.49
N SER A 72 -2.70 11.69 -10.52
CA SER A 72 -3.53 12.21 -11.60
C SER A 72 -5.00 11.85 -11.36
N TYR A 73 -5.86 12.86 -11.43
CA TYR A 73 -7.32 12.69 -11.31
C TYR A 73 -8.04 12.87 -12.65
N GLN A 74 -7.35 12.72 -13.77
CA GLN A 74 -7.95 12.75 -15.10
C GLN A 74 -8.94 11.61 -15.37
N THR A 75 -8.80 10.51 -14.62
CA THR A 75 -9.69 9.36 -14.66
C THR A 75 -10.37 9.18 -13.29
N ARG A 76 -11.50 8.49 -13.25
CA ARG A 76 -12.21 8.18 -12.00
C ARG A 76 -11.62 6.94 -11.30
N TRP A 77 -10.29 6.88 -11.19
CA TRP A 77 -9.60 5.70 -10.65
C TRP A 77 -10.02 5.38 -9.21
N GLN A 78 -10.28 6.38 -8.37
CA GLN A 78 -10.73 6.17 -6.99
C GLN A 78 -12.06 5.40 -6.95
N HIS A 79 -13.03 5.83 -7.76
CA HIS A 79 -14.31 5.15 -7.85
C HIS A 79 -14.16 3.71 -8.39
N GLN A 80 -13.33 3.52 -9.42
CA GLN A 80 -13.05 2.20 -9.98
C GLN A 80 -12.41 1.27 -8.95
N HIS A 81 -11.40 1.76 -8.23
CA HIS A 81 -10.75 0.98 -7.16
C HIS A 81 -11.73 0.64 -6.04
N TRP A 82 -12.54 1.61 -5.60
CA TRP A 82 -13.54 1.37 -4.55
C TRP A 82 -14.56 0.29 -4.97
N ILE A 83 -15.09 0.37 -6.18
CA ILE A 83 -16.00 -0.67 -6.70
C ILE A 83 -15.30 -2.03 -6.76
N SER A 84 -14.05 -2.08 -7.19
CA SER A 84 -13.27 -3.32 -7.23
C SER A 84 -13.08 -3.92 -5.84
N LEU A 85 -12.78 -3.10 -4.83
CA LEU A 85 -12.68 -3.55 -3.43
C LEU A 85 -14.03 -4.06 -2.90
N VAL A 86 -15.11 -3.34 -3.14
CA VAL A 86 -16.46 -3.78 -2.75
C VAL A 86 -16.81 -5.10 -3.42
N SER A 87 -16.56 -5.22 -4.74
CA SER A 87 -16.86 -6.44 -5.48
C SER A 87 -16.04 -7.65 -5.00
N ALA A 88 -14.76 -7.42 -4.67
CA ALA A 88 -13.87 -8.49 -4.20
C ALA A 88 -14.21 -8.95 -2.77
N TYR A 89 -14.51 -8.01 -1.86
CA TYR A 89 -14.48 -8.29 -0.43
C TYR A 89 -15.81 -8.15 0.31
N LYS A 90 -16.89 -7.67 -0.32
CA LYS A 90 -18.19 -7.47 0.35
C LYS A 90 -18.71 -8.72 1.07
N CYS A 91 -18.40 -9.91 0.58
CA CYS A 91 -18.82 -11.16 1.18
C CYS A 91 -17.85 -11.70 2.24
N THR A 92 -16.74 -11.01 2.51
CA THR A 92 -15.79 -11.42 3.54
C THR A 92 -16.22 -10.97 4.93
N PRO A 93 -15.85 -11.68 6.00
CA PRO A 93 -16.37 -11.44 7.35
C PRO A 93 -16.11 -10.04 7.90
N PHE A 94 -15.01 -9.40 7.53
CA PHE A 94 -14.59 -8.15 8.13
C PHE A 94 -14.75 -6.93 7.21
N PHE A 95 -15.20 -7.09 5.98
CA PHE A 95 -15.31 -5.98 5.04
C PHE A 95 -16.21 -4.86 5.57
N ASP A 96 -17.42 -5.19 6.03
CA ASP A 96 -18.38 -4.18 6.50
C ASP A 96 -17.87 -3.38 7.70
N TYR A 97 -17.03 -3.98 8.54
CA TYR A 97 -16.42 -3.30 9.68
C TYR A 97 -15.25 -2.38 9.28
N TYR A 98 -14.50 -2.76 8.26
CA TYR A 98 -13.27 -2.06 7.89
C TYR A 98 -13.41 -1.13 6.70
N ALA A 99 -14.46 -1.29 5.88
CA ALA A 99 -14.69 -0.48 4.70
C ALA A 99 -14.71 1.02 4.98
N GLU A 100 -15.32 1.44 6.11
CA GLU A 100 -15.42 2.83 6.50
C GLU A 100 -14.06 3.51 6.78
N PHE A 101 -13.02 2.74 7.14
CA PHE A 101 -11.67 3.25 7.34
C PHE A 101 -10.94 3.49 6.01
N PHE A 102 -11.27 2.72 4.97
CA PHE A 102 -10.67 2.86 3.65
C PHE A 102 -11.39 3.87 2.75
N LYS A 103 -12.70 3.98 2.90
CA LYS A 103 -13.57 4.81 2.06
C LYS A 103 -13.11 6.27 1.91
N PRO A 104 -12.66 6.97 2.98
CA PRO A 104 -12.19 8.35 2.86
C PRO A 104 -11.03 8.54 1.89
N TRP A 105 -10.16 7.53 1.72
CA TRP A 105 -9.03 7.57 0.78
C TRP A 105 -9.47 7.53 -0.69
N TYR A 106 -10.68 7.03 -0.95
CA TYR A 106 -11.28 6.96 -2.27
C TYR A 106 -12.32 8.05 -2.54
N GLU A 107 -12.70 8.82 -1.54
CA GLU A 107 -13.64 9.96 -1.66
C GLU A 107 -12.92 11.31 -1.72
N LYS A 108 -11.77 11.43 -1.08
CA LYS A 108 -10.97 12.65 -1.04
C LYS A 108 -9.76 12.56 -1.97
N GLU A 109 -9.44 13.68 -2.61
CA GLU A 109 -8.22 13.76 -3.41
C GLU A 109 -7.00 13.96 -2.49
N THR A 110 -5.99 13.14 -2.70
CA THR A 110 -4.67 13.26 -2.07
C THR A 110 -3.67 13.69 -3.13
N ARG A 111 -2.91 14.75 -2.88
CA ARG A 111 -2.01 15.32 -3.89
C ARG A 111 -0.87 14.37 -4.25
N PHE A 112 -0.17 13.86 -3.25
CA PHE A 112 1.02 13.05 -3.44
C PHE A 112 0.73 11.56 -3.25
N LEU A 113 1.34 10.75 -4.11
CA LEU A 113 1.27 9.28 -4.00
C LEU A 113 1.84 8.79 -2.66
N TRP A 114 2.87 9.46 -2.16
CA TRP A 114 3.44 9.21 -0.85
C TRP A 114 2.41 9.32 0.27
N ASP A 115 1.67 10.43 0.33
CA ASP A 115 0.69 10.69 1.39
C ASP A 115 -0.45 9.66 1.35
N LEU A 116 -0.90 9.29 0.14
CA LEU A 116 -1.90 8.23 -0.03
C LEU A 116 -1.39 6.89 0.54
N ASN A 117 -0.19 6.49 0.15
CA ASN A 117 0.36 5.19 0.55
C ASN A 117 0.65 5.14 2.05
N CYS A 118 1.20 6.19 2.63
CA CYS A 118 1.44 6.29 4.06
C CYS A 118 0.14 6.24 4.85
N GLY A 119 -0.86 7.00 4.44
CA GLY A 119 -2.15 7.00 5.14
C GLY A 119 -2.88 5.65 5.04
N LEU A 120 -2.83 4.98 3.89
CA LEU A 120 -3.35 3.62 3.75
C LEU A 120 -2.59 2.62 4.62
N HIS A 121 -1.26 2.74 4.69
CA HIS A 121 -0.45 1.91 5.58
C HIS A 121 -0.81 2.14 7.06
N GLU A 122 -0.94 3.40 7.50
CA GLU A 122 -1.38 3.73 8.86
C GLU A 122 -2.75 3.14 9.16
N THR A 123 -3.70 3.24 8.23
CA THR A 123 -5.03 2.63 8.34
C THR A 123 -4.92 1.12 8.54
N ILE A 124 -4.15 0.43 7.72
CA ILE A 124 -3.95 -1.02 7.82
C ILE A 124 -3.30 -1.39 9.16
N MET A 125 -2.26 -0.65 9.57
CA MET A 125 -1.57 -0.89 10.84
C MET A 125 -2.48 -0.69 12.04
N GLN A 126 -3.34 0.33 12.01
CA GLN A 126 -4.36 0.55 13.03
C GLN A 126 -5.32 -0.65 13.14
N LEU A 127 -5.78 -1.18 12.02
CA LEU A 127 -6.72 -2.30 12.00
C LEU A 127 -6.07 -3.61 12.46
N ILE A 128 -4.79 -3.83 12.16
CA ILE A 128 -4.05 -5.02 12.59
C ILE A 128 -3.68 -4.98 14.07
N ASN A 129 -3.24 -3.83 14.58
CA ASN A 129 -2.67 -3.72 15.92
C ASN A 129 -3.58 -3.04 16.95
N ASN A 130 -4.72 -2.49 16.55
CA ASN A 130 -5.56 -1.60 17.37
C ASN A 130 -4.81 -0.39 17.97
N SER A 131 -3.67 -0.02 17.44
CA SER A 131 -2.87 1.08 17.96
C SER A 131 -2.21 1.81 16.79
N PRO A 132 -2.59 3.06 16.50
CA PRO A 132 -1.89 3.85 15.51
C PRO A 132 -0.52 4.22 16.10
N LYS A 133 0.54 3.59 15.62
CA LYS A 133 1.87 4.17 15.80
C LYS A 133 2.09 5.10 14.61
N PRO A 134 2.34 6.38 14.85
CA PRO A 134 2.74 7.28 13.77
C PRO A 134 3.96 6.69 13.07
N ILE A 135 4.01 6.82 11.77
CA ILE A 135 5.21 6.51 11.00
C ILE A 135 6.22 7.62 11.33
N GLU A 136 6.94 7.44 12.45
CA GLU A 136 7.96 8.40 12.87
C GLU A 136 9.23 8.18 12.05
N GLY A 137 9.69 9.27 11.47
CA GLY A 137 11.07 9.40 11.07
C GLY A 137 11.45 8.84 9.72
N PHE A 138 11.00 9.50 8.69
CA PHE A 138 11.63 9.37 7.37
C PHE A 138 12.95 10.15 7.37
N ALA A 139 13.98 9.57 7.97
CA ALA A 139 15.31 10.14 7.83
C ALA A 139 15.85 9.84 6.43
N TYR A 140 16.07 10.90 5.64
CA TYR A 140 16.88 10.81 4.44
C TYR A 140 18.26 10.28 4.82
N LYS A 141 18.50 9.02 4.58
CA LYS A 141 19.83 8.44 4.52
C LYS A 141 20.26 8.50 3.06
N GLY A 142 20.86 9.63 2.68
CA GLY A 142 21.41 9.85 1.35
C GLY A 142 22.11 8.61 0.80
N THR A 143 21.83 8.31 -0.48
CA THR A 143 22.54 7.36 -1.33
C THR A 143 22.51 5.90 -0.89
N THR A 144 21.36 5.29 -0.83
CA THR A 144 21.28 3.89 -1.16
C THR A 144 20.81 3.80 -2.61
N ASP A 145 21.75 3.49 -3.50
CA ASP A 145 21.44 2.98 -4.85
C ASP A 145 20.77 1.60 -4.69
N TRP A 146 19.55 1.61 -4.12
CA TRP A 146 18.72 0.42 -4.09
C TRP A 146 18.38 0.11 -5.54
N LYS A 147 19.03 -0.93 -6.05
CA LYS A 147 18.63 -1.49 -7.33
C LYS A 147 17.21 -1.99 -7.14
N ASN A 148 16.32 -1.57 -8.02
CA ASN A 148 14.90 -1.97 -7.99
C ASN A 148 14.70 -3.49 -7.89
N GLU A 149 15.66 -4.30 -8.32
CA GLU A 149 15.68 -5.75 -8.14
C GLU A 149 15.70 -6.19 -6.67
N GLU A 150 16.36 -5.45 -5.78
CA GLU A 150 16.40 -5.78 -4.36
C GLU A 150 15.09 -5.39 -3.66
N LEU A 151 14.50 -4.29 -4.06
CA LEU A 151 13.20 -3.86 -3.54
C LEU A 151 12.07 -4.77 -4.04
N ASN A 152 12.17 -5.26 -5.27
CA ASN A 152 11.18 -6.18 -5.84
C ASN A 152 11.19 -7.57 -5.19
N ARG A 153 12.24 -7.96 -4.46
CA ARG A 153 12.25 -9.22 -3.69
C ARG A 153 11.18 -9.28 -2.59
N TRP A 154 10.80 -8.13 -2.05
CA TRP A 154 9.86 -8.05 -0.94
C TRP A 154 8.40 -8.21 -1.35
N PHE A 155 8.12 -8.35 -2.65
CA PHE A 155 6.75 -8.32 -3.13
C PHE A 155 6.18 -9.69 -3.49
N GLY A 156 6.91 -10.78 -3.32
CA GLY A 156 6.43 -12.14 -3.47
C GLY A 156 5.52 -12.35 -4.70
N ASP A 157 4.35 -12.93 -4.50
CA ASP A 157 3.29 -13.03 -5.50
C ASP A 157 2.54 -11.72 -5.76
N GLY A 158 2.89 -10.66 -5.03
CA GLY A 158 2.32 -9.33 -5.17
C GLY A 158 0.89 -9.18 -4.65
N LYS A 159 0.32 -10.18 -4.00
CA LYS A 159 -1.05 -10.12 -3.44
C LYS A 159 -1.12 -9.19 -2.25
N SER A 160 -2.10 -8.28 -2.29
CA SER A 160 -2.31 -7.27 -1.26
C SER A 160 -2.63 -7.91 0.10
N ILE A 161 -2.19 -7.24 1.16
CA ILE A 161 -2.58 -7.56 2.54
C ILE A 161 -4.10 -7.52 2.74
N LEU A 162 -4.84 -6.83 1.88
CA LEU A 162 -6.28 -6.72 1.98
C LEU A 162 -6.99 -8.07 1.90
N ASP A 163 -6.46 -9.02 1.12
CA ASP A 163 -6.99 -10.38 1.04
C ASP A 163 -7.03 -11.02 2.43
N THR A 164 -5.94 -10.89 3.18
CA THR A 164 -5.83 -11.43 4.54
C THR A 164 -6.62 -10.59 5.56
N LEU A 165 -6.56 -9.25 5.42
CA LEU A 165 -7.18 -8.33 6.36
C LEU A 165 -8.71 -8.46 6.39
N PHE A 166 -9.35 -8.54 5.23
CA PHE A 166 -10.81 -8.65 5.15
C PHE A 166 -11.33 -10.05 5.48
N GLU A 167 -10.48 -11.07 5.36
CA GLU A 167 -10.84 -12.44 5.74
C GLU A 167 -10.65 -12.71 7.24
N PHE A 168 -9.56 -12.22 7.85
CA PHE A 168 -9.17 -12.57 9.22
C PHE A 168 -9.22 -11.40 10.22
N GLY A 169 -9.49 -10.19 9.77
CA GLY A 169 -9.60 -9.01 10.63
C GLY A 169 -8.30 -8.75 11.40
N ASN A 170 -8.42 -8.49 12.70
CA ASN A 170 -7.27 -8.26 13.58
C ASN A 170 -6.40 -9.50 13.80
N GLU A 171 -6.90 -10.71 13.49
CA GLU A 171 -6.12 -11.95 13.51
C GLU A 171 -5.08 -12.01 12.38
N THR A 172 -5.18 -11.12 11.38
CA THR A 172 -4.17 -10.94 10.33
C THR A 172 -2.77 -10.84 10.89
N LYS A 173 -2.60 -10.19 12.05
CA LYS A 173 -1.32 -10.09 12.75
C LYS A 173 -0.65 -11.45 12.97
N TYR A 174 -1.40 -12.44 13.46
CA TYR A 174 -0.88 -13.79 13.74
C TYR A 174 -0.62 -14.61 12.47
N ARG A 175 -1.21 -14.20 11.36
CA ARG A 175 -0.96 -14.80 10.04
C ARG A 175 0.29 -14.25 9.36
N LEU A 176 0.79 -13.12 9.86
CA LEU A 176 2.01 -12.48 9.38
C LEU A 176 3.27 -12.94 10.12
N GLU A 177 3.10 -13.54 11.30
CA GLU A 177 4.19 -14.21 12.05
C GLU A 177 4.55 -15.55 11.40
#